data_9dab18193120037bf5aa7f706d1c94a9
#
_entry.id   9dab18193120037bf5aa7f706d1c94a9
#
_cell.length_a   1.000
_cell.length_b   1.000
_cell.length_c   1.000
_cell.angle_alpha   90.00
_cell.angle_beta   90.00
_cell.angle_gamma   90.00
#
_symmetry.space_group_name_H-M   'P 1'
#
loop_
_entity.id
_entity.type
_entity.pdbx_description
1 polymer ?
#
loop_
_entity_poly.entity_id
_entity_poly.type
_entity_poly.pdbx_seq_one_letter_code
_entity_poly.pdbx_strand_id
1 'polypeptide(L)'
;VQSESNRDGIHPLPFKGGVFCLLTYNLFQIIEVVYMDQDPLQPYRQKRHFDITSEPVGRAKSNSDHKFVIQKHSARTQHYDFRLEVDGVLKSWAVPKGPSMNPRDRRLAVPTEDHPLDYADFEGIIPEGQYGAGVVLVWDRGTYQNITKGDGGVTPMAEALKKGHVAVWLNGEKLRGGFALTRTAGGAKERWILIKMKDGEVNLTEDILVSAPRSVISDRSIEE
;
A
#
# COMPACT_ATOMS: atom_id res chain seq x y z
N VAL A 1 49.48 40.02 -62.21
CA VAL A 1 49.85 38.62 -62.11
C VAL A 1 48.92 37.92 -61.16
N GLN A 2 48.10 37.03 -61.71
CA GLN A 2 46.98 36.30 -61.02
C GLN A 2 47.54 35.20 -60.16
N SER A 3 46.90 34.95 -59.01
CA SER A 3 47.02 33.68 -58.29
C SER A 3 45.63 33.17 -57.95
N GLU A 4 45.28 32.04 -58.53
CA GLU A 4 44.05 31.31 -58.27
C GLU A 4 44.10 30.63 -56.91
N SER A 5 43.01 30.75 -56.15
CA SER A 5 42.79 30.04 -54.92
C SER A 5 42.03 28.74 -55.17
N ASN A 6 42.64 27.67 -54.78
CA ASN A 6 42.04 26.32 -54.80
C ASN A 6 41.11 26.21 -53.58
N ARG A 7 39.81 25.94 -53.80
CA ARG A 7 38.82 25.63 -52.75
C ARG A 7 38.58 24.13 -52.77
N ASP A 8 39.19 23.43 -51.82
CA ASP A 8 38.88 22.03 -51.58
C ASP A 8 37.53 21.93 -50.84
N GLY A 9 36.55 21.42 -51.55
CA GLY A 9 35.23 21.14 -51.00
C GLY A 9 35.24 19.89 -50.13
N ILE A 10 34.99 20.10 -48.89
CA ILE A 10 34.69 18.97 -47.95
C ILE A 10 33.22 18.60 -48.13
N HIS A 11 32.98 17.46 -48.83
CA HIS A 11 31.65 16.85 -48.84
C HIS A 11 31.39 16.14 -47.52
N PRO A 12 30.28 16.43 -46.83
CA PRO A 12 29.91 15.63 -45.68
C PRO A 12 29.40 14.27 -46.12
N LEU A 13 29.97 13.23 -45.54
CA LEU A 13 29.51 11.87 -45.69
C LEU A 13 28.10 11.72 -45.12
N PRO A 14 27.20 10.92 -45.72
CA PRO A 14 25.86 10.73 -45.21
C PRO A 14 25.90 9.93 -43.90
N PHE A 15 25.40 10.55 -42.84
CA PHE A 15 25.19 9.94 -41.52
C PHE A 15 24.15 8.82 -41.67
N LYS A 16 24.60 7.55 -41.63
CA LYS A 16 23.68 6.41 -41.49
C LYS A 16 23.16 6.33 -40.06
N GLY A 17 22.27 7.25 -39.72
CA GLY A 17 21.73 7.40 -38.37
C GLY A 17 20.31 6.84 -38.18
N GLY A 18 19.88 5.86 -38.99
CA GLY A 18 18.49 5.36 -38.87
C GLY A 18 18.30 4.15 -37.96
N VAL A 19 19.33 3.33 -37.76
CA VAL A 19 19.17 2.06 -37.04
C VAL A 19 19.35 2.21 -35.54
N PHE A 20 20.18 3.13 -35.07
CA PHE A 20 20.40 3.33 -33.63
C PHE A 20 19.24 4.05 -32.93
N CYS A 21 18.53 4.92 -33.63
CA CYS A 21 17.36 5.63 -33.09
C CYS A 21 16.14 4.70 -32.99
N LEU A 22 15.96 3.76 -33.90
CA LEU A 22 14.87 2.80 -33.87
C LEU A 22 15.07 1.73 -32.78
N LEU A 23 16.29 1.32 -32.49
CA LEU A 23 16.61 0.36 -31.45
C LEU A 23 16.44 0.97 -30.05
N THR A 24 16.83 2.23 -29.85
CA THR A 24 16.61 2.92 -28.57
C THR A 24 15.14 3.25 -28.33
N TYR A 25 14.39 3.62 -29.38
CA TYR A 25 12.95 3.87 -29.27
C TYR A 25 12.19 2.58 -28.94
N ASN A 26 12.54 1.45 -29.56
CA ASN A 26 11.95 0.15 -29.23
C ASN A 26 12.31 -0.33 -27.82
N LEU A 27 13.54 -0.07 -27.34
CA LEU A 27 13.95 -0.45 -26.00
C LEU A 27 13.20 0.37 -24.92
N PHE A 28 12.98 1.67 -25.16
CA PHE A 28 12.17 2.51 -24.29
C PHE A 28 10.69 2.09 -24.26
N GLN A 29 10.11 1.77 -25.41
CA GLN A 29 8.75 1.24 -25.52
C GLN A 29 8.62 -0.14 -24.84
N ILE A 30 9.60 -1.01 -24.98
CA ILE A 30 9.64 -2.32 -24.31
C ILE A 30 9.80 -2.15 -22.80
N ILE A 31 10.61 -1.19 -22.34
CA ILE A 31 10.75 -0.88 -20.91
C ILE A 31 9.47 -0.29 -20.35
N GLU A 32 8.80 0.64 -21.03
CA GLU A 32 7.50 1.15 -20.63
C GLU A 32 6.43 0.06 -20.59
N VAL A 33 6.35 -0.81 -21.59
CA VAL A 33 5.41 -1.94 -21.64
C VAL A 33 5.69 -2.95 -20.52
N VAL A 34 6.96 -3.25 -20.22
CA VAL A 34 7.34 -4.16 -19.13
C VAL A 34 7.07 -3.54 -17.75
N TYR A 35 7.15 -2.21 -17.59
CA TYR A 35 6.81 -1.55 -16.34
C TYR A 35 5.30 -1.27 -16.18
N MET A 36 4.51 -1.25 -17.27
CA MET A 36 3.07 -1.00 -17.22
C MET A 36 2.21 -2.24 -16.99
N ASP A 37 2.78 -3.47 -16.95
CA ASP A 37 1.99 -4.70 -17.00
C ASP A 37 2.02 -5.55 -15.71
N GLN A 38 2.33 -4.98 -14.56
CA GLN A 38 2.13 -5.69 -13.30
C GLN A 38 0.91 -5.12 -12.58
N ASP A 39 -0.26 -5.71 -12.85
CA ASP A 39 -1.46 -5.46 -12.07
C ASP A 39 -1.20 -5.77 -10.58
N PRO A 40 -1.14 -4.75 -9.69
CA PRO A 40 -0.82 -4.94 -8.29
C PRO A 40 -1.85 -5.83 -7.57
N LEU A 41 -3.05 -5.97 -8.15
CA LEU A 41 -4.12 -6.80 -7.64
C LEU A 41 -4.09 -8.24 -8.18
N GLN A 42 -3.16 -8.59 -9.05
CA GLN A 42 -3.04 -9.96 -9.56
C GLN A 42 -2.90 -11.01 -8.44
N PRO A 43 -2.02 -10.84 -7.42
CA PRO A 43 -1.93 -11.78 -6.31
C PRO A 43 -3.22 -11.91 -5.50
N TYR A 44 -3.97 -10.81 -5.35
CA TYR A 44 -5.27 -10.77 -4.70
C TYR A 44 -6.28 -11.62 -5.46
N ARG A 45 -6.39 -11.41 -6.79
CA ARG A 45 -7.36 -12.11 -7.64
C ARG A 45 -7.03 -13.61 -7.79
N GLN A 46 -5.77 -13.98 -7.84
CA GLN A 46 -5.34 -15.38 -7.97
C GLN A 46 -5.68 -16.26 -6.76
N LYS A 47 -5.88 -15.65 -5.59
CA LYS A 47 -6.19 -16.37 -4.35
C LYS A 47 -7.68 -16.54 -4.08
N ARG A 48 -8.56 -15.97 -4.92
CA ARG A 48 -9.99 -15.88 -4.65
C ARG A 48 -10.84 -16.47 -5.75
N HIS A 49 -11.95 -17.08 -5.35
CA HIS A 49 -13.01 -17.59 -6.21
C HIS A 49 -14.23 -16.69 -6.04
N PHE A 50 -14.33 -15.65 -6.87
CA PHE A 50 -15.35 -14.60 -6.76
C PHE A 50 -16.78 -15.06 -7.07
N ASP A 51 -16.95 -16.26 -7.55
CA ASP A 51 -18.24 -16.98 -7.66
C ASP A 51 -18.71 -17.55 -6.32
N ILE A 52 -17.81 -17.67 -5.32
CA ILE A 52 -18.07 -18.27 -4.01
C ILE A 52 -17.99 -17.22 -2.89
N THR A 53 -17.06 -16.26 -2.97
CA THR A 53 -16.88 -15.21 -1.98
C THR A 53 -17.61 -13.92 -2.35
N SER A 54 -18.12 -13.19 -1.36
CA SER A 54 -18.68 -11.83 -1.53
C SER A 54 -17.62 -10.72 -1.55
N GLU A 55 -16.33 -11.07 -1.49
CA GLU A 55 -15.24 -10.09 -1.56
C GLU A 55 -15.25 -9.36 -2.91
N PRO A 56 -14.96 -8.05 -2.94
CA PRO A 56 -14.95 -7.28 -4.18
C PRO A 56 -13.84 -7.73 -5.13
N VAL A 57 -14.17 -7.87 -6.43
CA VAL A 57 -13.19 -8.23 -7.49
C VAL A 57 -12.13 -7.16 -7.66
N GLY A 58 -12.46 -5.93 -7.33
CA GLY A 58 -11.60 -4.76 -7.41
C GLY A 58 -11.57 -4.12 -8.78
N ARG A 59 -12.02 -2.87 -8.84
CA ARG A 59 -11.79 -1.97 -9.96
C ARG A 59 -10.85 -0.89 -9.45
N ALA A 60 -9.64 -0.81 -9.99
CA ALA A 60 -8.72 0.26 -9.71
C ALA A 60 -9.36 1.60 -10.09
N LYS A 61 -9.81 2.37 -9.11
CA LYS A 61 -10.14 3.78 -9.26
C LYS A 61 -9.30 4.53 -8.23
N SER A 62 -8.29 5.21 -8.71
CA SER A 62 -7.54 6.16 -7.91
C SER A 62 -8.35 7.43 -7.75
N ASN A 63 -8.94 7.61 -6.57
CA ASN A 63 -9.15 8.94 -6.02
C ASN A 63 -8.13 9.02 -4.89
N SER A 64 -7.21 9.98 -4.94
CA SER A 64 -6.12 10.17 -3.98
C SER A 64 -6.59 10.66 -2.60
N ASP A 65 -7.60 10.02 -2.03
CA ASP A 65 -8.20 10.44 -0.76
C ASP A 65 -7.37 10.02 0.47
N HIS A 66 -6.24 9.34 0.26
CA HIS A 66 -5.37 8.85 1.33
C HIS A 66 -6.17 8.15 2.44
N LYS A 67 -7.01 7.20 2.06
CA LYS A 67 -7.86 6.42 2.98
C LYS A 67 -7.02 5.42 3.75
N PHE A 68 -7.44 5.17 4.99
CA PHE A 68 -7.02 3.97 5.70
C PHE A 68 -8.24 3.20 6.18
N VAL A 69 -8.06 1.92 6.37
CA VAL A 69 -9.04 1.04 7.02
C VAL A 69 -8.31 0.03 7.89
N ILE A 70 -8.94 -0.31 8.99
CA ILE A 70 -8.54 -1.43 9.84
C ILE A 70 -9.71 -2.38 9.95
N GLN A 71 -9.51 -3.61 9.50
CA GLN A 71 -10.53 -4.65 9.55
C GLN A 71 -10.18 -5.67 10.63
N LYS A 72 -11.12 -5.92 11.56
CA LYS A 72 -11.04 -7.03 12.51
C LYS A 72 -11.43 -8.30 11.77
N HIS A 73 -10.55 -9.28 11.77
CA HIS A 73 -10.71 -10.51 11.01
C HIS A 73 -10.63 -11.72 11.94
N SER A 74 -11.77 -12.43 12.08
CA SER A 74 -11.86 -13.68 12.80
C SER A 74 -11.65 -14.85 11.84
N ALA A 75 -10.39 -15.08 11.47
CA ALA A 75 -9.95 -16.24 10.70
C ALA A 75 -9.55 -17.39 11.67
N ARG A 76 -8.66 -18.31 11.26
CA ARG A 76 -8.08 -19.34 12.15
C ARG A 76 -7.53 -18.73 13.45
N THR A 77 -6.94 -17.55 13.35
CA THR A 77 -6.48 -16.72 14.48
C THR A 77 -6.99 -15.31 14.26
N GLN A 78 -7.64 -14.72 15.27
CA GLN A 78 -8.10 -13.34 15.18
C GLN A 78 -6.92 -12.39 15.01
N HIS A 79 -7.05 -11.46 14.09
CA HIS A 79 -6.08 -10.39 13.83
C HIS A 79 -6.79 -9.15 13.32
N TYR A 80 -6.01 -8.09 13.11
CA TYR A 80 -6.48 -6.84 12.52
C TYR A 80 -5.68 -6.55 11.26
N ASP A 81 -6.34 -6.34 10.14
CA ASP A 81 -5.72 -5.92 8.90
C ASP A 81 -5.63 -4.41 8.83
N PHE A 82 -4.44 -3.88 8.93
CA PHE A 82 -4.14 -2.45 8.76
C PHE A 82 -3.84 -2.17 7.30
N ARG A 83 -4.60 -1.27 6.67
CA ARG A 83 -4.49 -0.97 5.24
C ARG A 83 -4.40 0.53 4.99
N LEU A 84 -3.50 0.92 4.07
CA LEU A 84 -3.30 2.30 3.61
C LEU A 84 -3.48 2.37 2.10
N GLU A 85 -4.28 3.31 1.60
CA GLU A 85 -4.39 3.60 0.17
C GLU A 85 -3.08 4.22 -0.33
N VAL A 86 -2.41 3.56 -1.26
CA VAL A 86 -1.21 4.05 -1.93
C VAL A 86 -1.26 3.61 -3.38
N ASP A 87 -1.10 4.55 -4.31
CA ASP A 87 -1.06 4.30 -5.75
C ASP A 87 -2.26 3.46 -6.27
N GLY A 88 -3.47 3.75 -5.75
CA GLY A 88 -4.72 3.14 -6.20
C GLY A 88 -5.02 1.74 -5.67
N VAL A 89 -4.25 1.25 -4.68
CA VAL A 89 -4.49 0.00 -3.96
C VAL A 89 -4.38 0.19 -2.45
N LEU A 90 -4.88 -0.76 -1.69
CA LEU A 90 -4.71 -0.83 -0.24
C LEU A 90 -3.47 -1.67 0.08
N LYS A 91 -2.35 -1.02 0.41
CA LYS A 91 -1.17 -1.67 1.00
C LYS A 91 -1.55 -2.22 2.36
N SER A 92 -1.28 -3.49 2.63
CA SER A 92 -1.93 -4.24 3.70
C SER A 92 -0.97 -4.99 4.60
N TRP A 93 -1.25 -4.99 5.91
CA TRP A 93 -0.51 -5.74 6.93
C TRP A 93 -1.48 -6.39 7.92
N ALA A 94 -1.31 -7.68 8.14
CA ALA A 94 -1.96 -8.36 9.25
C ALA A 94 -1.23 -8.05 10.56
N VAL A 95 -1.97 -7.56 11.55
CA VAL A 95 -1.49 -7.21 12.89
C VAL A 95 -2.14 -8.14 13.91
N PRO A 96 -1.46 -9.23 14.36
CA PRO A 96 -2.08 -10.28 15.17
C PRO A 96 -2.63 -9.80 16.51
N LYS A 97 -1.99 -8.81 17.12
CA LYS A 97 -2.42 -8.22 18.40
C LYS A 97 -3.20 -6.92 18.25
N GLY A 98 -3.57 -6.55 17.00
CA GLY A 98 -4.20 -5.28 16.70
C GLY A 98 -3.33 -4.04 16.97
N PRO A 99 -3.79 -2.84 16.58
CA PRO A 99 -3.12 -1.58 16.89
C PRO A 99 -3.17 -1.27 18.39
N SER A 100 -2.36 -0.32 18.85
CA SER A 100 -2.35 0.16 20.22
C SER A 100 -2.17 1.68 20.23
N MET A 101 -2.81 2.35 21.20
CA MET A 101 -2.62 3.77 21.46
C MET A 101 -1.44 4.06 22.42
N ASN A 102 -0.77 3.00 22.90
CA ASN A 102 0.39 3.10 23.76
C ASN A 102 1.70 3.05 22.95
N PRO A 103 2.55 4.09 22.96
CA PRO A 103 3.81 4.13 22.22
C PRO A 103 4.87 3.10 22.67
N ARG A 104 4.66 2.43 23.80
CA ARG A 104 5.54 1.36 24.29
C ARG A 104 5.25 0.03 23.62
N ASP A 105 4.07 -0.13 23.05
CA ASP A 105 3.64 -1.36 22.39
C ASP A 105 4.21 -1.43 20.98
N ARG A 106 4.95 -2.49 20.72
CA ARG A 106 5.44 -2.84 19.39
C ARG A 106 4.56 -3.94 18.83
N ARG A 107 3.76 -3.61 17.83
CA ARG A 107 2.83 -4.55 17.20
C ARG A 107 3.46 -5.11 15.94
N LEU A 108 3.63 -6.44 15.89
CA LEU A 108 4.04 -7.11 14.66
C LEU A 108 3.01 -6.80 13.57
N ALA A 109 3.49 -6.42 12.39
CA ALA A 109 2.70 -6.22 11.19
C ALA A 109 3.32 -7.06 10.06
N VAL A 110 2.57 -8.02 9.57
CA VAL A 110 3.00 -8.95 8.52
C VAL A 110 2.38 -8.48 7.20
N PRO A 111 3.19 -8.12 6.19
CA PRO A 111 2.63 -7.69 4.91
C PRO A 111 1.84 -8.81 4.26
N THR A 112 0.72 -8.45 3.68
CA THR A 112 -0.14 -9.30 2.86
C THR A 112 -0.19 -8.74 1.44
N GLU A 113 -0.94 -9.39 0.54
CA GLU A 113 -1.15 -8.88 -0.80
C GLU A 113 -1.87 -7.52 -0.77
N ASP A 114 -1.67 -6.73 -1.82
CA ASP A 114 -2.42 -5.50 -2.05
C ASP A 114 -3.90 -5.83 -2.27
N HIS A 115 -4.80 -5.02 -1.69
CA HIS A 115 -6.24 -5.18 -1.84
C HIS A 115 -6.82 -4.04 -2.68
N PRO A 116 -7.96 -4.24 -3.35
CA PRO A 116 -8.63 -3.18 -4.10
C PRO A 116 -9.24 -2.13 -3.15
N LEU A 117 -9.43 -0.90 -3.64
CA LEU A 117 -9.95 0.21 -2.82
C LEU A 117 -11.36 -0.05 -2.29
N ASP A 118 -12.20 -0.74 -3.06
CA ASP A 118 -13.55 -1.13 -2.65
C ASP A 118 -13.58 -2.17 -1.52
N TYR A 119 -12.44 -2.81 -1.21
CA TYR A 119 -12.30 -3.67 -0.03
C TYR A 119 -12.32 -2.87 1.29
N ALA A 120 -12.11 -1.55 1.25
CA ALA A 120 -12.12 -0.72 2.46
C ALA A 120 -13.46 -0.74 3.20
N ASP A 121 -14.55 -0.93 2.49
CA ASP A 121 -15.91 -0.98 3.05
C ASP A 121 -16.45 -2.41 3.17
N PHE A 122 -15.60 -3.42 2.92
CA PHE A 122 -16.01 -4.82 2.96
C PHE A 122 -16.19 -5.32 4.40
N GLU A 123 -17.42 -5.73 4.71
CA GLU A 123 -17.79 -6.54 5.87
C GLU A 123 -18.52 -7.78 5.39
N GLY A 124 -18.22 -8.93 5.99
CA GLY A 124 -18.89 -10.15 5.61
C GLY A 124 -18.19 -11.41 6.06
N ILE A 125 -18.74 -12.53 5.62
CA ILE A 125 -18.22 -13.87 5.87
C ILE A 125 -17.51 -14.35 4.60
N ILE A 126 -16.21 -14.63 4.73
CA ILE A 126 -15.46 -15.37 3.71
C ILE A 126 -15.67 -16.85 3.97
N PRO A 127 -16.27 -17.61 3.02
CA PRO A 127 -16.65 -19.00 3.25
C PRO A 127 -15.47 -19.90 3.62
N GLU A 128 -15.77 -20.95 4.39
CA GLU A 128 -14.78 -21.96 4.73
C GLU A 128 -14.18 -22.60 3.46
N GLY A 129 -12.89 -22.91 3.50
CA GLY A 129 -12.15 -23.41 2.34
C GLY A 129 -11.65 -22.33 1.39
N GLN A 130 -12.10 -21.08 1.51
CA GLN A 130 -11.56 -19.94 0.75
C GLN A 130 -10.32 -19.35 1.45
N TYR A 131 -9.46 -18.69 0.68
CA TYR A 131 -8.33 -17.95 1.22
C TYR A 131 -8.82 -16.82 2.13
N GLY A 132 -8.36 -16.78 3.37
CA GLY A 132 -8.82 -15.79 4.34
C GLY A 132 -10.18 -16.12 4.97
N ALA A 133 -10.65 -17.38 4.91
CA ALA A 133 -11.93 -17.79 5.50
C ALA A 133 -12.14 -17.27 6.93
N GLY A 134 -13.31 -16.71 7.20
CA GLY A 134 -13.69 -16.13 8.49
C GLY A 134 -14.58 -14.90 8.36
N VAL A 135 -14.83 -14.21 9.48
CA VAL A 135 -15.66 -13.03 9.54
C VAL A 135 -14.78 -11.78 9.51
N VAL A 136 -15.11 -10.84 8.64
CA VAL A 136 -14.44 -9.55 8.48
C VAL A 136 -15.37 -8.42 8.87
N LEU A 137 -14.94 -7.54 9.77
CA LEU A 137 -15.62 -6.30 10.14
C LEU A 137 -14.71 -5.10 9.93
N VAL A 138 -15.27 -3.97 9.49
CA VAL A 138 -14.55 -2.69 9.45
C VAL A 138 -14.49 -2.10 10.86
N TRP A 139 -13.37 -2.37 11.55
CA TRP A 139 -13.19 -1.96 12.93
C TRP A 139 -12.92 -0.45 13.07
N ASP A 140 -12.14 0.12 12.14
CA ASP A 140 -11.89 1.57 12.05
C ASP A 140 -11.62 1.99 10.60
N ARG A 141 -11.94 3.23 10.26
CA ARG A 141 -11.68 3.82 8.95
C ARG A 141 -11.54 5.33 9.03
N GLY A 142 -10.97 5.92 8.00
CA GLY A 142 -10.82 7.35 7.88
C GLY A 142 -9.80 7.73 6.82
N THR A 143 -9.18 8.89 7.02
CA THR A 143 -8.12 9.38 6.16
C THR A 143 -6.78 9.40 6.90
N TYR A 144 -5.70 9.41 6.16
CA TYR A 144 -4.38 9.60 6.75
C TYR A 144 -3.61 10.71 6.03
N GLN A 145 -2.70 11.34 6.75
CA GLN A 145 -1.70 12.24 6.19
C GLN A 145 -0.33 11.56 6.26
N ASN A 146 0.39 11.56 5.15
CA ASN A 146 1.79 11.12 5.15
C ASN A 146 2.65 12.17 5.86
N ILE A 147 3.33 11.76 6.92
CA ILE A 147 4.27 12.58 7.72
C ILE A 147 5.68 12.00 7.74
N THR A 148 5.98 11.09 6.81
CA THR A 148 7.31 10.47 6.69
C THR A 148 8.34 11.50 6.30
N LYS A 149 9.29 11.78 7.19
CA LYS A 149 10.34 12.78 6.96
C LYS A 149 11.47 12.20 6.11
N GLY A 150 11.96 13.00 5.17
CA GLY A 150 13.18 12.77 4.38
C GLY A 150 14.01 14.04 4.29
N ASP A 151 15.15 13.97 3.63
CA ASP A 151 16.12 15.09 3.56
C ASP A 151 15.54 16.34 2.87
N GLY A 152 14.57 16.17 1.96
CA GLY A 152 13.92 17.24 1.22
C GLY A 152 12.49 17.58 1.68
N GLY A 153 12.04 17.11 2.84
CA GLY A 153 10.67 17.29 3.31
C GLY A 153 9.93 15.96 3.52
N VAL A 154 8.66 15.87 3.10
CA VAL A 154 7.88 14.62 3.20
C VAL A 154 8.26 13.67 2.06
N THR A 155 8.71 12.46 2.41
CA THR A 155 9.00 11.40 1.43
C THR A 155 7.70 10.86 0.84
N PRO A 156 7.55 10.72 -0.50
CA PRO A 156 6.37 10.09 -1.10
C PRO A 156 6.11 8.69 -0.54
N MET A 157 4.82 8.31 -0.38
CA MET A 157 4.43 7.05 0.28
C MET A 157 5.05 5.81 -0.37
N ALA A 158 5.02 5.71 -1.70
CA ALA A 158 5.62 4.56 -2.40
C ALA A 158 7.12 4.43 -2.14
N GLU A 159 7.83 5.56 -2.11
CA GLU A 159 9.27 5.59 -1.78
C GLU A 159 9.53 5.23 -0.31
N ALA A 160 8.73 5.75 0.61
CA ALA A 160 8.81 5.46 2.04
C ALA A 160 8.61 3.97 2.32
N LEU A 161 7.61 3.34 1.69
CA LEU A 161 7.36 1.91 1.75
C LEU A 161 8.56 1.11 1.22
N LYS A 162 9.12 1.51 0.08
CA LYS A 162 10.29 0.87 -0.52
C LYS A 162 11.52 0.97 0.39
N LYS A 163 11.71 2.11 1.04
CA LYS A 163 12.76 2.32 2.06
C LYS A 163 12.50 1.52 3.34
N GLY A 164 11.26 1.11 3.59
CA GLY A 164 10.88 0.32 4.76
C GLY A 164 10.60 1.14 6.01
N HIS A 165 10.24 2.41 5.88
CA HIS A 165 9.79 3.24 6.97
C HIS A 165 8.71 4.21 6.51
N VAL A 166 7.56 4.16 7.17
CA VAL A 166 6.39 5.01 6.90
C VAL A 166 5.92 5.60 8.21
N ALA A 167 5.65 6.89 8.21
CA ALA A 167 4.98 7.58 9.30
C ALA A 167 3.72 8.27 8.76
N VAL A 168 2.59 8.02 9.39
CA VAL A 168 1.29 8.59 9.01
C VAL A 168 0.59 9.20 10.22
N TRP A 169 -0.17 10.26 9.99
CA TRP A 169 -1.13 10.78 10.94
C TRP A 169 -2.52 10.26 10.56
N LEU A 170 -3.14 9.48 11.42
CA LEU A 170 -4.47 8.92 11.20
C LEU A 170 -5.55 9.87 11.72
N ASN A 171 -6.63 10.01 10.94
CA ASN A 171 -7.88 10.68 11.31
C ASN A 171 -9.02 9.67 11.17
N GLY A 172 -9.04 8.69 12.06
CA GLY A 172 -10.04 7.64 12.10
C GLY A 172 -11.22 7.97 13.02
N GLU A 173 -12.21 7.10 12.98
CA GLU A 173 -13.33 7.14 13.92
C GLU A 173 -12.86 6.73 15.33
N LYS A 174 -11.89 5.80 15.43
CA LYS A 174 -11.31 5.30 16.68
C LYS A 174 -9.85 5.71 16.86
N LEU A 175 -8.99 5.47 15.84
CA LEU A 175 -7.59 5.79 15.95
C LEU A 175 -7.30 7.19 15.42
N ARG A 176 -6.60 7.98 16.25
CA ARG A 176 -6.12 9.31 15.89
C ARG A 176 -4.64 9.47 16.23
N GLY A 177 -3.98 10.39 15.51
CA GLY A 177 -2.59 10.74 15.76
C GLY A 177 -1.58 9.96 14.94
N GLY A 178 -0.32 10.09 15.30
CA GLY A 178 0.81 9.54 14.55
C GLY A 178 0.99 8.04 14.78
N PHE A 179 1.23 7.32 13.68
CA PHE A 179 1.62 5.91 13.68
C PHE A 179 2.82 5.71 12.75
N ALA A 180 3.73 4.85 13.14
CA ALA A 180 4.88 4.48 12.32
C ALA A 180 4.88 2.99 12.04
N LEU A 181 5.16 2.64 10.77
CA LEU A 181 5.44 1.29 10.30
C LEU A 181 6.92 1.21 9.90
N THR A 182 7.66 0.26 10.47
CA THR A 182 9.08 0.08 10.18
C THR A 182 9.38 -1.37 9.86
N ARG A 183 9.99 -1.62 8.71
CA ARG A 183 10.44 -2.95 8.30
C ARG A 183 11.63 -3.39 9.15
N THR A 184 11.53 -4.56 9.77
CA THR A 184 12.55 -5.13 10.65
C THR A 184 13.27 -6.33 10.05
N ALA A 185 12.64 -7.00 9.08
CA ALA A 185 13.21 -8.08 8.30
C ALA A 185 12.66 -8.05 6.88
N GLY A 186 13.49 -8.31 5.90
CA GLY A 186 13.13 -8.42 4.49
C GLY A 186 13.18 -9.85 3.97
N GLY A 187 12.95 -10.02 2.65
CA GLY A 187 12.95 -11.30 1.97
C GLY A 187 11.66 -12.11 2.19
N ALA A 188 11.76 -13.43 2.09
CA ALA A 188 10.58 -14.33 2.12
C ALA A 188 9.74 -14.27 3.40
N LYS A 189 10.28 -13.72 4.48
CA LYS A 189 9.58 -13.51 5.76
C LYS A 189 9.64 -12.06 6.18
N GLU A 190 9.24 -11.17 5.29
CA GLU A 190 9.19 -9.75 5.57
C GLU A 190 8.31 -9.46 6.79
N ARG A 191 8.82 -8.59 7.69
CA ARG A 191 8.13 -8.20 8.92
C ARG A 191 8.28 -6.72 9.14
N TRP A 192 7.22 -6.12 9.63
CA TRP A 192 7.16 -4.74 10.05
C TRP A 192 6.70 -4.64 11.50
N ILE A 193 6.95 -3.50 12.10
CA ILE A 193 6.45 -3.14 13.42
C ILE A 193 5.59 -1.89 13.27
N LEU A 194 4.36 -1.97 13.74
CA LEU A 194 3.44 -0.85 13.89
C LEU A 194 3.55 -0.29 15.31
N ILE A 195 3.78 1.03 15.44
CA ILE A 195 3.96 1.72 16.72
C ILE A 195 3.16 3.01 16.70
N LYS A 196 2.43 3.31 17.79
CA LYS A 196 1.87 4.64 18.06
C LYS A 196 3.01 5.62 18.34
N MET A 197 3.02 6.75 17.66
CA MET A 197 3.98 7.82 17.94
C MET A 197 3.60 8.57 19.21
N LYS A 198 4.57 9.25 19.82
CA LYS A 198 4.34 10.11 20.99
C LYS A 198 3.74 11.44 20.52
N ASP A 199 2.47 11.65 20.79
CA ASP A 199 1.69 12.85 20.48
C ASP A 199 0.57 13.04 21.51
N GLY A 200 -0.34 13.99 21.27
CA GLY A 200 -1.46 14.30 22.19
C GLY A 200 -2.57 13.25 22.24
N GLU A 201 -2.55 12.27 21.32
CA GLU A 201 -3.57 11.22 21.21
C GLU A 201 -3.17 9.92 21.93
N VAL A 202 -2.06 9.93 22.68
CA VAL A 202 -1.57 8.74 23.41
C VAL A 202 -2.54 8.36 24.51
N ASN A 203 -2.91 7.08 24.58
CA ASN A 203 -3.65 6.49 25.70
C ASN A 203 -2.84 5.32 26.29
N LEU A 204 -2.47 5.45 27.56
CA LEU A 204 -1.66 4.44 28.28
C LEU A 204 -2.49 3.54 29.19
N THR A 205 -3.76 3.88 29.43
CA THR A 205 -4.61 3.29 30.46
C THR A 205 -5.69 2.38 29.89
N GLU A 206 -6.05 2.57 28.64
CA GLU A 206 -7.14 1.87 28.00
C GLU A 206 -6.69 1.06 26.79
N ASP A 207 -7.14 -0.18 26.70
CA ASP A 207 -6.99 -0.98 25.48
C ASP A 207 -8.18 -0.71 24.56
N ILE A 208 -7.95 0.06 23.52
CA ILE A 208 -8.98 0.45 22.54
C ILE A 208 -9.62 -0.76 21.84
N LEU A 209 -8.94 -1.90 21.77
CA LEU A 209 -9.50 -3.12 21.17
C LEU A 209 -10.58 -3.73 22.08
N VAL A 210 -10.51 -3.46 23.39
CA VAL A 210 -11.48 -3.91 24.39
C VAL A 210 -12.61 -2.90 24.56
N SER A 211 -12.27 -1.61 24.64
CA SER A 211 -13.27 -0.56 24.90
C SER A 211 -14.13 -0.21 23.68
N ALA A 212 -13.61 -0.43 22.45
CA ALA A 212 -14.31 -0.13 21.21
C ALA A 212 -14.26 -1.34 20.24
N PRO A 213 -14.86 -2.50 20.57
CA PRO A 213 -14.70 -3.74 19.81
C PRO A 213 -15.52 -3.82 18.50
N ARG A 214 -16.57 -2.98 18.38
CA ARG A 214 -17.60 -3.09 17.33
C ARG A 214 -17.15 -2.47 16.00
N SER A 215 -17.85 -2.84 14.92
CA SER A 215 -17.69 -2.20 13.60
C SER A 215 -18.09 -0.73 13.63
N VAL A 216 -17.39 0.11 12.85
CA VAL A 216 -17.76 1.52 12.62
C VAL A 216 -18.79 1.69 11.49
N ILE A 217 -19.09 0.62 10.73
CA ILE A 217 -20.09 0.63 9.65
C ILE A 217 -21.41 0.04 10.14
N SER A 218 -21.39 -1.19 10.64
CA SER A 218 -22.59 -1.95 10.98
C SER A 218 -22.92 -1.93 12.47
N ASP A 219 -22.03 -1.43 13.31
CA ASP A 219 -22.11 -1.48 14.79
C ASP A 219 -22.24 -2.92 15.33
N ARG A 220 -21.81 -3.93 14.55
CA ARG A 220 -21.81 -5.34 14.97
C ARG A 220 -20.51 -5.70 15.68
N SER A 221 -20.58 -6.71 16.54
CA SER A 221 -19.42 -7.42 17.06
C SER A 221 -19.06 -8.60 16.12
N ILE A 222 -17.91 -9.22 16.34
CA ILE A 222 -17.47 -10.36 15.52
C ILE A 222 -18.29 -11.63 15.81
N GLU A 223 -18.98 -11.66 16.94
CA GLU A 223 -19.81 -12.76 17.41
C GLU A 223 -21.26 -12.69 16.88
N GLU A 224 -21.68 -11.52 16.40
CA GLU A 224 -23.00 -11.24 15.78
C GLU A 224 -22.97 -11.44 14.27
#